data_88ab50fc93e9dd309660b70108943a04
#
_entry.id   88ab50fc93e9dd309660b70108943a04
#
_cell.length_a   1.000
_cell.length_b   1.000
_cell.length_c   1.000
_cell.angle_alpha   90.00
_cell.angle_beta   90.00
_cell.angle_gamma   90.00
#
_symmetry.space_group_name_H-M   'P 1'
#
loop_
_entity.id
_entity.type
_entity.pdbx_description
1 polymer ?
#
loop_
_entity_poly.entity_id
_entity_poly.type
_entity_poly.pdbx_seq_one_letter_code
_entity_poly.pdbx_strand_id
1 'polypeptide(L)'
;MGGTKIKIGIVHQDTILASASIDSYSGEGLRPRLPLIKEIVDKLLERAEIPITSVSGLGISSPGIVDNHSKRILSVDKKFGDAPDINLEEWCLLTFGIPFFIENDARSALLGEWKYGNAKDADNVILMTLGTGIGSAAVTEGRLLRGKHFTAGIMGGHFVINYKGSLCNCGNKGCVETEASTWNITNIAKSEKSFTKSRLADFPVIDYELIFRLAGEGDAMAIHLRDQSLQAWSASAINLIHAYDPEILVLTGGIMASSAHIIPYIRKQVETHAWTPWGKVDIREGKFPATAALLGIAHVVNNG
;
A
#
# COMPACT_ATOMS: atom_id res chain seq x y z
N MET A 1 5.78 6.45 4.61
CA MET A 1 6.38 7.19 3.47
C MET A 1 5.91 6.55 2.19
N GLY A 2 5.48 7.32 1.19
CA GLY A 2 5.05 6.79 -0.11
C GLY A 2 5.91 7.35 -1.26
N GLY A 3 5.83 6.75 -2.46
CA GLY A 3 6.62 7.19 -3.61
C GLY A 3 6.30 8.59 -4.10
N THR A 4 5.08 9.08 -3.87
CA THR A 4 4.62 10.41 -4.31
C THR A 4 4.53 11.41 -3.16
N LYS A 5 4.07 10.95 -1.99
CA LYS A 5 3.85 11.80 -0.81
C LYS A 5 4.42 11.15 0.45
N ILE A 6 4.94 11.97 1.35
CA ILE A 6 5.21 11.59 2.75
C ILE A 6 4.07 12.18 3.58
N LYS A 7 3.32 11.32 4.25
CA LYS A 7 2.28 11.71 5.20
C LYS A 7 2.87 11.66 6.61
N ILE A 8 2.65 12.70 7.38
CA ILE A 8 3.13 12.86 8.75
C ILE A 8 1.91 13.13 9.63
N GLY A 9 1.83 12.52 10.80
CA GLY A 9 0.71 12.71 11.70
C GLY A 9 1.08 12.55 13.17
N ILE A 10 0.43 13.30 14.02
CA ILE A 10 0.39 13.10 15.46
C ILE A 10 -0.83 12.25 15.76
N VAL A 11 -0.60 11.08 16.33
CA VAL A 11 -1.66 10.08 16.57
C VAL A 11 -1.75 9.78 18.06
N HIS A 12 -2.97 9.82 18.58
CA HIS A 12 -3.27 9.37 19.93
C HIS A 12 -4.30 8.23 19.85
N GLN A 13 -3.91 7.04 20.26
CA GLN A 13 -4.74 5.83 20.12
C GLN A 13 -5.13 5.58 18.66
N ASP A 14 -6.41 5.74 18.32
CA ASP A 14 -6.99 5.58 16.98
C ASP A 14 -7.32 6.92 16.29
N THR A 15 -6.95 8.03 16.92
CA THR A 15 -7.30 9.37 16.45
C THR A 15 -6.07 10.13 15.97
N ILE A 16 -6.16 10.70 14.77
CA ILE A 16 -5.15 11.59 14.20
C ILE A 16 -5.46 13.01 14.67
N LEU A 17 -4.65 13.53 15.58
CA LEU A 17 -4.83 14.87 16.18
C LEU A 17 -4.41 15.98 15.21
N ALA A 18 -3.33 15.76 14.47
CA ALA A 18 -2.84 16.68 13.45
C ALA A 18 -2.14 15.89 12.36
N SER A 19 -2.20 16.35 11.12
CA SER A 19 -1.47 15.73 10.01
C SER A 19 -1.08 16.72 8.93
N ALA A 20 -0.04 16.35 8.18
CA ALA A 20 0.44 17.06 7.00
C ALA A 20 0.86 16.05 5.92
N SER A 21 0.93 16.51 4.69
CA SER A 21 1.43 15.75 3.55
C SER A 21 2.36 16.62 2.73
N ILE A 22 3.55 16.09 2.41
CA ILE A 22 4.55 16.75 1.58
C ILE A 22 4.90 15.88 0.38
N ASP A 23 5.42 16.49 -0.67
CA ASP A 23 5.95 15.75 -1.81
C ASP A 23 7.16 14.93 -1.40
N SER A 24 7.20 13.66 -1.82
CA SER A 24 8.26 12.77 -1.39
C SER A 24 9.57 13.01 -2.13
N TYR A 25 9.49 13.40 -3.42
CA TYR A 25 10.63 13.42 -4.33
C TYR A 25 11.53 12.20 -4.13
N SER A 26 10.89 11.03 -4.07
CA SER A 26 11.54 9.78 -3.64
C SER A 26 12.74 9.36 -4.50
N GLY A 27 12.83 9.86 -5.73
CA GLY A 27 14.00 9.65 -6.61
C GLY A 27 15.26 10.41 -6.16
N GLU A 28 15.13 11.45 -5.32
CA GLU A 28 16.25 12.23 -4.78
C GLU A 28 16.82 11.63 -3.48
N GLY A 29 16.20 10.59 -2.95
CA GLY A 29 16.58 9.95 -1.70
C GLY A 29 15.80 10.44 -0.48
N LEU A 30 16.03 9.78 0.65
CA LEU A 30 15.39 10.09 1.93
C LEU A 30 16.16 11.16 2.72
N ARG A 31 17.50 11.13 2.66
CA ARG A 31 18.36 12.04 3.43
C ARG A 31 17.99 13.52 3.23
N PRO A 32 17.75 14.02 2.00
CA PRO A 32 17.34 15.41 1.79
C PRO A 32 15.97 15.76 2.37
N ARG A 33 15.14 14.75 2.69
CA ARG A 33 13.77 14.95 3.24
C ARG A 33 13.77 15.06 4.77
N LEU A 34 14.79 14.52 5.46
CA LEU A 34 14.83 14.46 6.92
C LEU A 34 14.71 15.82 7.61
N PRO A 35 15.39 16.89 7.16
CA PRO A 35 15.21 18.22 7.75
C PRO A 35 13.78 18.76 7.63
N LEU A 36 13.15 18.57 6.47
CA LEU A 36 11.77 18.98 6.23
C LEU A 36 10.79 18.17 7.08
N ILE A 37 11.02 16.85 7.22
CA ILE A 37 10.21 16.01 8.10
C ILE A 37 10.27 16.52 9.53
N LYS A 38 11.48 16.88 10.03
CA LYS A 38 11.63 17.49 11.36
C LYS A 38 10.81 18.75 11.51
N GLU A 39 10.96 19.69 10.57
CA GLU A 39 10.23 20.96 10.59
C GLU A 39 8.70 20.75 10.64
N ILE A 40 8.18 19.78 9.86
CA ILE A 40 6.76 19.48 9.85
C ILE A 40 6.32 18.83 11.16
N VAL A 41 7.12 17.92 11.73
CA VAL A 41 6.81 17.32 13.04
C VAL A 41 6.73 18.40 14.10
N ASP A 42 7.69 19.33 14.16
CA ASP A 42 7.68 20.42 15.13
C ASP A 42 6.41 21.29 14.99
N LYS A 43 6.04 21.68 13.76
CA LYS A 43 4.82 22.45 13.49
C LYS A 43 3.54 21.70 13.88
N LEU A 44 3.50 20.38 13.66
CA LEU A 44 2.33 19.57 14.05
C LEU A 44 2.20 19.44 15.56
N LEU A 45 3.32 19.27 16.27
CA LEU A 45 3.35 19.25 17.74
C LEU A 45 2.92 20.59 18.34
N GLU A 46 3.45 21.70 17.81
CA GLU A 46 3.05 23.06 18.20
C GLU A 46 1.54 23.27 17.99
N ARG A 47 1.03 22.93 16.79
CA ARG A 47 -0.39 23.06 16.47
C ARG A 47 -1.31 22.19 17.34
N ALA A 48 -0.83 21.03 17.75
CA ALA A 48 -1.56 20.11 18.62
C ALA A 48 -1.39 20.46 20.12
N GLU A 49 -0.56 21.43 20.45
CA GLU A 49 -0.18 21.83 21.81
C GLU A 49 0.42 20.66 22.63
N ILE A 50 1.20 19.78 21.96
CA ILE A 50 1.80 18.59 22.55
C ILE A 50 3.31 18.78 22.66
N PRO A 51 3.88 18.76 23.89
CA PRO A 51 5.35 18.80 24.04
C PRO A 51 5.95 17.47 23.60
N ILE A 52 7.15 17.51 22.98
CA ILE A 52 7.85 16.31 22.51
C ILE A 52 8.08 15.28 23.62
N THR A 53 8.20 15.71 24.86
CA THR A 53 8.36 14.85 26.06
C THR A 53 7.14 13.99 26.36
N SER A 54 5.98 14.30 25.79
CA SER A 54 4.75 13.50 25.91
C SER A 54 4.56 12.53 24.75
N VAL A 55 5.49 12.50 23.78
CA VAL A 55 5.43 11.62 22.62
C VAL A 55 6.13 10.30 22.95
N SER A 56 5.41 9.18 22.86
CA SER A 56 5.92 7.84 23.18
C SER A 56 7.00 7.35 22.20
N GLY A 57 6.99 7.85 20.96
CA GLY A 57 7.99 7.49 19.95
C GLY A 57 7.65 7.99 18.56
N LEU A 58 8.61 7.88 17.65
CA LEU A 58 8.46 8.14 16.23
C LEU A 58 8.35 6.80 15.47
N GLY A 59 7.27 6.62 14.74
CA GLY A 59 7.08 5.46 13.86
C GLY A 59 7.20 5.82 12.39
N ILE A 60 7.99 5.08 11.63
CA ILE A 60 8.08 5.21 10.17
C ILE A 60 7.47 3.99 9.48
N SER A 61 6.48 4.24 8.64
CA SER A 61 5.93 3.29 7.67
C SER A 61 6.64 3.50 6.33
N SER A 62 7.38 2.50 5.85
CA SER A 62 8.27 2.61 4.67
C SER A 62 7.95 1.56 3.62
N PRO A 63 8.01 1.91 2.31
CA PRO A 63 8.03 0.90 1.26
C PRO A 63 9.29 0.03 1.37
N GLY A 64 9.26 -1.12 0.68
CA GLY A 64 10.40 -2.03 0.60
C GLY A 64 10.45 -3.05 1.73
N ILE A 65 11.61 -3.67 1.89
CA ILE A 65 11.86 -4.70 2.90
C ILE A 65 12.39 -4.01 4.17
N VAL A 66 11.66 -4.18 5.26
CA VAL A 66 11.95 -3.53 6.54
C VAL A 66 12.22 -4.61 7.59
N ASP A 67 13.38 -4.54 8.23
CA ASP A 67 13.69 -5.25 9.46
C ASP A 67 13.27 -4.38 10.65
N ASN A 68 12.18 -4.74 11.27
CA ASN A 68 11.65 -4.02 12.43
C ASN A 68 12.43 -4.31 13.73
N HIS A 69 13.24 -5.39 13.78
CA HIS A 69 14.07 -5.71 14.95
C HIS A 69 15.35 -4.87 14.97
N SER A 70 16.09 -4.84 13.85
CA SER A 70 17.25 -3.94 13.71
C SER A 70 16.88 -2.51 13.35
N LYS A 71 15.59 -2.23 13.16
CA LYS A 71 15.03 -0.91 12.80
C LYS A 71 15.62 -0.30 11.54
N ARG A 72 15.86 -1.16 10.51
CA ARG A 72 16.50 -0.78 9.25
C ARG A 72 15.60 -1.02 8.05
N ILE A 73 15.75 -0.18 7.05
CA ILE A 73 15.27 -0.48 5.70
C ILE A 73 16.37 -1.30 5.02
N LEU A 74 16.05 -2.56 4.65
CA LEU A 74 17.04 -3.47 4.06
C LEU A 74 17.15 -3.29 2.55
N SER A 75 16.02 -2.99 1.90
CA SER A 75 15.96 -2.81 0.44
C SER A 75 14.72 -2.02 0.07
N VAL A 76 14.86 -1.13 -0.90
CA VAL A 76 13.74 -0.41 -1.51
C VAL A 76 14.02 -0.21 -2.99
N ASP A 77 13.00 -0.39 -3.85
CA ASP A 77 13.16 -0.25 -5.29
C ASP A 77 12.72 1.13 -5.76
N LYS A 78 13.61 1.82 -6.50
CA LYS A 78 13.35 3.10 -7.20
C LYS A 78 12.79 4.25 -6.36
N LYS A 79 12.76 4.11 -5.03
CA LYS A 79 12.26 5.12 -4.09
C LYS A 79 13.22 5.21 -2.93
N PHE A 80 13.65 6.43 -2.56
CA PHE A 80 14.54 6.60 -1.41
C PHE A 80 15.75 5.67 -1.42
N GLY A 81 16.48 5.64 -2.55
CA GLY A 81 17.57 4.66 -2.77
C GLY A 81 18.70 4.70 -1.74
N ASP A 82 18.84 5.79 -1.01
CA ASP A 82 19.79 5.99 0.09
C ASP A 82 19.27 5.50 1.47
N ALA A 83 18.00 5.12 1.56
CA ALA A 83 17.38 4.76 2.84
C ALA A 83 18.04 3.57 3.55
N PRO A 84 18.53 2.51 2.87
CA PRO A 84 19.27 1.44 3.52
C PRO A 84 20.55 1.89 4.24
N ASP A 85 21.17 2.98 3.77
CA ASP A 85 22.42 3.53 4.31
C ASP A 85 22.20 4.55 5.43
N ILE A 86 20.93 4.80 5.81
CA ILE A 86 20.58 5.77 6.86
C ILE A 86 20.28 5.03 8.16
N ASN A 87 20.95 5.42 9.25
CA ASN A 87 20.57 5.01 10.59
C ASN A 87 19.43 5.90 11.10
N LEU A 88 18.18 5.49 10.79
CA LEU A 88 16.99 6.26 11.17
C LEU A 88 16.74 6.28 12.68
N GLU A 89 17.15 5.25 13.42
CA GLU A 89 17.04 5.22 14.88
C GLU A 89 17.95 6.26 15.51
N GLU A 90 19.22 6.33 15.07
CA GLU A 90 20.17 7.36 15.53
C GLU A 90 19.70 8.76 15.14
N TRP A 91 19.24 8.94 13.91
CA TRP A 91 18.66 10.23 13.48
C TRP A 91 17.49 10.64 14.37
N CYS A 92 16.58 9.75 14.68
CA CYS A 92 15.44 10.02 15.55
C CYS A 92 15.88 10.40 16.97
N LEU A 93 16.82 9.65 17.53
CA LEU A 93 17.36 9.90 18.86
C LEU A 93 18.05 11.26 18.96
N LEU A 94 18.91 11.59 17.99
CA LEU A 94 19.63 12.86 17.96
C LEU A 94 18.72 14.07 17.68
N THR A 95 17.63 13.86 16.91
CA THR A 95 16.74 14.92 16.47
C THR A 95 15.64 15.23 17.49
N PHE A 96 15.05 14.19 18.08
CA PHE A 96 13.85 14.30 18.91
C PHE A 96 14.04 13.78 20.34
N GLY A 97 15.05 12.94 20.60
CA GLY A 97 15.29 12.33 21.91
C GLY A 97 14.26 11.29 22.33
N ILE A 98 13.54 10.70 21.39
CA ILE A 98 12.45 9.74 21.64
C ILE A 98 12.71 8.37 20.97
N PRO A 99 12.05 7.28 21.40
CA PRO A 99 12.16 5.96 20.78
C PRO A 99 11.74 5.96 19.29
N PHE A 100 12.40 5.08 18.51
CA PHE A 100 12.14 4.92 17.09
C PHE A 100 11.56 3.53 16.77
N PHE A 101 10.59 3.48 15.85
CA PHE A 101 9.96 2.28 15.35
C PHE A 101 9.81 2.33 13.84
N ILE A 102 9.80 1.17 13.19
CA ILE A 102 9.66 1.09 11.75
C ILE A 102 8.90 -0.18 11.34
N GLU A 103 8.06 -0.07 10.32
CA GLU A 103 7.38 -1.20 9.70
C GLU A 103 7.19 -0.96 8.19
N ASN A 104 7.00 -2.05 7.45
CA ASN A 104 6.63 -1.96 6.03
C ASN A 104 5.27 -1.25 5.85
N ASP A 105 5.10 -0.53 4.74
CA ASP A 105 3.92 0.30 4.46
C ASP A 105 2.61 -0.51 4.33
N ALA A 106 2.63 -1.65 3.64
CA ALA A 106 1.46 -2.51 3.53
C ALA A 106 1.11 -3.17 4.87
N ARG A 107 2.12 -3.57 5.67
CA ARG A 107 1.89 -4.08 7.03
C ARG A 107 1.34 -3.02 7.95
N SER A 108 1.87 -1.80 7.88
CA SER A 108 1.32 -0.68 8.65
C SER A 108 -0.14 -0.42 8.26
N ALA A 109 -0.47 -0.44 6.96
CA ALA A 109 -1.85 -0.27 6.52
C ALA A 109 -2.76 -1.40 7.02
N LEU A 110 -2.28 -2.65 6.96
CA LEU A 110 -3.01 -3.79 7.52
C LEU A 110 -3.25 -3.64 9.01
N LEU A 111 -2.22 -3.26 9.79
CA LEU A 111 -2.36 -3.02 11.24
C LEU A 111 -3.41 -1.95 11.54
N GLY A 112 -3.45 -0.87 10.77
CA GLY A 112 -4.46 0.18 10.91
C GLY A 112 -5.88 -0.35 10.67
N GLU A 113 -6.10 -1.12 9.62
CA GLU A 113 -7.39 -1.73 9.31
C GLU A 113 -7.77 -2.87 10.28
N TRP A 114 -6.80 -3.66 10.72
CA TRP A 114 -7.02 -4.76 11.65
C TRP A 114 -7.33 -4.29 13.07
N LYS A 115 -6.67 -3.24 13.54
CA LYS A 115 -6.86 -2.76 14.93
C LYS A 115 -7.97 -1.73 15.06
N TYR A 116 -8.21 -0.91 14.03
CA TYR A 116 -9.10 0.26 14.12
C TYR A 116 -10.13 0.34 12.98
N GLY A 117 -9.96 -0.48 11.94
CA GLY A 117 -10.75 -0.41 10.71
C GLY A 117 -11.72 -1.57 10.50
N ASN A 118 -11.90 -1.90 9.23
CA ASN A 118 -12.90 -2.87 8.78
C ASN A 118 -12.45 -4.34 8.90
N ALA A 119 -11.25 -4.63 9.42
CA ALA A 119 -10.78 -5.99 9.69
C ALA A 119 -10.67 -6.29 11.18
N LYS A 120 -11.28 -5.46 12.03
CA LYS A 120 -11.31 -5.65 13.47
C LYS A 120 -12.01 -6.98 13.84
N ASP A 121 -11.53 -7.61 14.89
CA ASP A 121 -12.08 -8.84 15.47
C ASP A 121 -11.92 -10.12 14.61
N ALA A 122 -11.02 -10.12 13.60
CA ALA A 122 -10.63 -11.30 12.85
C ALA A 122 -9.16 -11.68 13.14
N ASP A 123 -8.87 -12.99 13.15
CA ASP A 123 -7.52 -13.50 13.41
C ASP A 123 -6.73 -13.78 12.12
N ASN A 124 -7.43 -13.91 10.98
CA ASN A 124 -6.81 -14.18 9.69
C ASN A 124 -7.26 -13.14 8.68
N VAL A 125 -6.38 -12.18 8.37
CA VAL A 125 -6.71 -11.02 7.55
C VAL A 125 -5.64 -10.81 6.50
N ILE A 126 -6.08 -10.60 5.26
CA ILE A 126 -5.22 -10.10 4.18
C ILE A 126 -5.62 -8.68 3.83
N LEU A 127 -4.63 -7.85 3.61
CA LEU A 127 -4.81 -6.56 2.97
C LEU A 127 -4.15 -6.60 1.59
N MET A 128 -4.85 -6.08 0.59
CA MET A 128 -4.34 -5.84 -0.76
C MET A 128 -4.50 -4.36 -1.09
N THR A 129 -3.40 -3.69 -1.39
CA THR A 129 -3.41 -2.28 -1.79
C THR A 129 -3.39 -2.17 -3.30
N LEU A 130 -4.30 -1.36 -3.86
CA LEU A 130 -4.39 -1.04 -5.28
C LEU A 130 -4.04 0.46 -5.47
N GLY A 131 -2.88 0.73 -6.07
CA GLY A 131 -2.39 2.10 -6.20
C GLY A 131 -1.27 2.26 -7.21
N THR A 132 -0.27 3.07 -6.92
CA THR A 132 0.93 3.22 -7.76
C THR A 132 1.55 1.86 -8.05
N GLY A 133 1.74 1.02 -7.03
CA GLY A 133 2.01 -0.40 -7.13
C GLY A 133 0.87 -1.22 -6.54
N ILE A 134 1.08 -2.54 -6.43
CA ILE A 134 0.19 -3.46 -5.74
C ILE A 134 0.95 -4.06 -4.56
N GLY A 135 0.48 -3.79 -3.36
CA GLY A 135 1.05 -4.34 -2.14
C GLY A 135 0.10 -5.33 -1.47
N SER A 136 0.64 -6.10 -0.56
CA SER A 136 -0.15 -6.97 0.31
C SER A 136 0.44 -7.02 1.72
N ALA A 137 -0.33 -7.48 2.67
CA ALA A 137 0.13 -7.86 3.99
C ALA A 137 -0.82 -8.89 4.59
N ALA A 138 -0.34 -9.71 5.52
CA ALA A 138 -1.10 -10.79 6.11
C ALA A 138 -0.98 -10.79 7.64
N VAL A 139 -2.11 -11.04 8.29
CA VAL A 139 -2.22 -11.52 9.67
C VAL A 139 -2.71 -12.96 9.60
N THR A 140 -2.06 -13.86 10.31
CA THR A 140 -2.44 -15.27 10.43
C THR A 140 -2.41 -15.65 11.89
N GLU A 141 -3.48 -16.27 12.39
CA GLU A 141 -3.64 -16.65 13.80
C GLU A 141 -3.37 -15.47 14.76
N GLY A 142 -3.89 -14.32 14.44
CA GLY A 142 -3.72 -13.10 15.26
C GLY A 142 -2.29 -12.54 15.28
N ARG A 143 -1.41 -12.94 14.33
CA ARG A 143 -0.02 -12.50 14.25
C ARG A 143 0.30 -11.91 12.89
N LEU A 144 0.90 -10.73 12.89
CA LEU A 144 1.39 -10.10 11.67
C LEU A 144 2.52 -10.92 11.04
N LEU A 145 2.35 -11.34 9.79
CA LEU A 145 3.30 -12.18 9.09
C LEU A 145 4.50 -11.36 8.59
N ARG A 146 5.72 -11.76 9.01
CA ARG A 146 6.97 -11.12 8.59
C ARG A 146 7.92 -12.08 7.89
N GLY A 147 8.01 -13.35 8.39
CA GLY A 147 8.97 -14.35 7.93
C GLY A 147 10.40 -14.03 8.34
N LYS A 148 11.32 -14.94 8.03
CA LYS A 148 12.73 -14.83 8.41
C LYS A 148 13.45 -13.64 7.76
N HIS A 149 13.08 -13.30 6.54
CA HIS A 149 13.71 -12.24 5.73
C HIS A 149 12.81 -11.01 5.53
N PHE A 150 11.78 -10.86 6.36
CA PHE A 150 10.83 -9.73 6.34
C PHE A 150 10.07 -9.56 5.02
N THR A 151 9.97 -10.61 4.20
CA THR A 151 9.26 -10.57 2.90
C THR A 151 7.91 -11.28 2.92
N ALA A 152 7.64 -12.10 3.94
CA ALA A 152 6.39 -12.86 3.98
C ALA A 152 5.17 -11.94 4.10
N GLY A 153 4.16 -12.22 3.31
CA GLY A 153 2.92 -11.44 3.25
C GLY A 153 2.99 -10.17 2.39
N ILE A 154 4.16 -9.56 2.17
CA ILE A 154 4.25 -8.28 1.43
C ILE A 154 4.50 -8.45 -0.09
N MET A 155 4.78 -9.66 -0.55
CA MET A 155 5.14 -9.91 -1.94
C MET A 155 3.94 -10.25 -2.85
N GLY A 156 2.71 -10.06 -2.41
CA GLY A 156 1.51 -10.38 -3.21
C GLY A 156 1.41 -9.63 -4.52
N GLY A 157 1.89 -8.38 -4.59
CA GLY A 157 2.00 -7.63 -5.84
C GLY A 157 2.92 -8.27 -6.88
N HIS A 158 3.81 -9.16 -6.44
CA HIS A 158 4.76 -9.89 -7.30
C HIS A 158 4.34 -11.36 -7.55
N PHE A 159 3.13 -11.75 -7.16
CA PHE A 159 2.57 -13.02 -7.62
C PHE A 159 2.38 -12.99 -9.13
N VAL A 160 2.87 -14.05 -9.78
CA VAL A 160 2.78 -14.18 -11.24
C VAL A 160 1.37 -14.61 -11.62
N ILE A 161 0.66 -13.75 -12.35
CA ILE A 161 -0.68 -14.03 -12.90
C ILE A 161 -0.63 -14.27 -14.41
N ASN A 162 0.48 -13.92 -15.05
CA ASN A 162 0.69 -14.11 -16.48
C ASN A 162 2.17 -14.46 -16.75
N TYR A 163 2.51 -15.76 -16.81
CA TYR A 163 3.90 -16.18 -17.05
C TYR A 163 4.50 -15.72 -18.39
N LYS A 164 3.67 -15.24 -19.31
CA LYS A 164 4.08 -14.63 -20.60
C LYS A 164 4.04 -13.10 -20.57
N GLY A 165 3.74 -12.51 -19.41
CA GLY A 165 3.57 -11.08 -19.23
C GLY A 165 4.88 -10.29 -19.27
N SER A 166 4.75 -8.99 -19.05
CA SER A 166 5.84 -8.03 -19.14
C SER A 166 6.84 -8.18 -17.97
N LEU A 167 8.07 -7.68 -18.19
CA LEU A 167 9.11 -7.63 -17.16
C LEU A 167 8.71 -6.69 -16.02
N CYS A 168 8.73 -7.20 -14.81
CA CYS A 168 8.45 -6.46 -13.60
C CYS A 168 9.71 -5.80 -13.03
N ASN A 169 9.54 -4.73 -12.26
CA ASN A 169 10.62 -4.07 -11.53
C ASN A 169 11.38 -5.02 -10.58
N CYS A 170 10.73 -6.06 -10.04
CA CYS A 170 11.37 -7.07 -9.21
C CYS A 170 12.28 -8.06 -9.98
N GLY A 171 12.37 -7.94 -11.31
CA GLY A 171 13.15 -8.84 -12.18
C GLY A 171 12.38 -10.05 -12.69
N ASN A 172 11.18 -10.34 -12.17
CA ASN A 172 10.33 -11.42 -12.66
C ASN A 172 9.41 -10.94 -13.81
N LYS A 173 8.63 -11.82 -14.42
CA LYS A 173 7.68 -11.50 -15.49
C LYS A 173 6.25 -11.80 -15.06
N GLY A 174 5.31 -10.95 -15.53
CA GLY A 174 3.88 -11.17 -15.37
C GLY A 174 3.36 -11.09 -13.95
N CYS A 175 4.04 -10.32 -13.11
CA CYS A 175 3.54 -9.97 -11.78
C CYS A 175 2.26 -9.15 -11.88
N VAL A 176 1.31 -9.35 -10.97
CA VAL A 176 0.07 -8.56 -10.95
C VAL A 176 0.33 -7.05 -10.93
N GLU A 177 1.37 -6.61 -10.23
CA GLU A 177 1.77 -5.21 -10.20
C GLU A 177 2.13 -4.67 -11.57
N THR A 178 2.83 -5.46 -12.41
CA THR A 178 3.16 -5.07 -13.79
C THR A 178 1.95 -5.05 -14.69
N GLU A 179 1.03 -6.01 -14.51
CA GLU A 179 -0.14 -6.17 -15.36
C GLU A 179 -1.26 -5.15 -15.05
N ALA A 180 -1.36 -4.65 -13.80
CA ALA A 180 -2.53 -3.87 -13.38
C ALA A 180 -2.26 -2.83 -12.27
N SER A 181 -1.14 -2.12 -12.31
CA SER A 181 -0.87 -1.00 -11.39
C SER A 181 -0.77 0.34 -12.11
N THR A 182 -0.94 1.45 -11.36
CA THR A 182 -0.92 2.80 -11.94
C THR A 182 0.43 3.14 -12.56
N TRP A 183 1.56 2.61 -12.04
CA TRP A 183 2.88 2.92 -12.62
C TRP A 183 3.06 2.40 -14.04
N ASN A 184 2.36 1.34 -14.45
CA ASN A 184 2.53 0.71 -15.76
C ASN A 184 1.34 0.87 -16.71
N ILE A 185 0.17 1.24 -16.22
CA ILE A 185 -1.06 1.26 -17.03
C ILE A 185 -0.96 2.19 -18.25
N THR A 186 -0.22 3.30 -18.14
CA THR A 186 0.03 4.19 -19.27
C THR A 186 0.82 3.47 -20.38
N ASN A 187 1.82 2.66 -20.02
CA ASN A 187 2.61 1.90 -21.01
C ASN A 187 1.78 0.78 -21.64
N ILE A 188 0.96 0.09 -20.83
CA ILE A 188 0.03 -0.94 -21.31
C ILE A 188 -0.91 -0.32 -22.35
N ALA A 189 -1.57 0.79 -22.00
CA ALA A 189 -2.48 1.48 -22.91
C ALA A 189 -1.80 1.87 -24.23
N LYS A 190 -0.61 2.48 -24.16
CA LYS A 190 0.15 2.91 -25.35
C LYS A 190 0.66 1.77 -26.21
N SER A 191 0.81 0.55 -25.68
CA SER A 191 1.21 -0.64 -26.44
C SER A 191 0.06 -1.25 -27.25
N GLU A 192 -1.17 -0.90 -26.94
CA GLU A 192 -2.35 -1.44 -27.62
C GLU A 192 -2.56 -0.80 -29.02
N LYS A 193 -2.82 -1.65 -30.02
CA LYS A 193 -3.01 -1.19 -31.42
C LYS A 193 -4.14 -0.19 -31.62
N SER A 194 -5.15 -0.25 -30.76
CA SER A 194 -6.31 0.64 -30.81
C SER A 194 -6.14 1.94 -30.04
N PHE A 195 -4.99 2.15 -29.39
CA PHE A 195 -4.75 3.31 -28.51
C PHE A 195 -5.06 4.65 -29.18
N THR A 196 -4.55 4.86 -30.42
CA THR A 196 -4.76 6.13 -31.15
C THR A 196 -6.20 6.40 -31.56
N LYS A 197 -7.11 5.43 -31.41
CA LYS A 197 -8.54 5.58 -31.69
C LYS A 197 -9.37 5.83 -30.41
N SER A 198 -8.75 5.75 -29.25
CA SER A 198 -9.37 5.97 -27.95
C SER A 198 -9.14 7.40 -27.47
N ARG A 199 -10.09 7.93 -26.73
CA ARG A 199 -9.96 9.21 -26.02
C ARG A 199 -8.85 9.21 -24.97
N LEU A 200 -8.36 8.02 -24.54
CA LEU A 200 -7.16 7.91 -23.69
C LEU A 200 -5.93 8.53 -24.36
N ALA A 201 -5.87 8.56 -25.69
CA ALA A 201 -4.76 9.18 -26.42
C ALA A 201 -4.64 10.69 -26.23
N ASP A 202 -5.71 11.36 -25.82
CA ASP A 202 -5.74 12.81 -25.55
C ASP A 202 -5.02 13.16 -24.23
N PHE A 203 -4.64 12.15 -23.41
CA PHE A 203 -4.04 12.35 -22.10
C PHE A 203 -2.59 11.86 -22.07
N PRO A 204 -1.64 12.66 -21.58
CA PRO A 204 -0.22 12.28 -21.50
C PRO A 204 0.04 11.19 -20.46
N VAL A 205 -0.76 11.17 -19.38
CA VAL A 205 -0.71 10.20 -18.30
C VAL A 205 -2.09 9.57 -18.14
N ILE A 206 -2.11 8.24 -18.08
CA ILE A 206 -3.32 7.44 -17.90
C ILE A 206 -3.28 6.85 -16.50
N ASP A 207 -4.33 7.05 -15.74
CA ASP A 207 -4.56 6.45 -14.44
C ASP A 207 -5.92 5.74 -14.39
N TYR A 208 -6.21 5.10 -13.27
CA TYR A 208 -7.46 4.35 -13.14
C TYR A 208 -8.70 5.23 -12.98
N GLU A 209 -8.57 6.44 -12.44
CA GLU A 209 -9.68 7.41 -12.42
C GLU A 209 -10.14 7.74 -13.84
N LEU A 210 -9.18 8.06 -14.71
CA LEU A 210 -9.44 8.32 -16.12
C LEU A 210 -10.03 7.09 -16.83
N ILE A 211 -9.47 5.89 -16.61
CA ILE A 211 -9.94 4.64 -17.21
C ILE A 211 -11.39 4.37 -16.81
N PHE A 212 -11.72 4.38 -15.52
CA PHE A 212 -13.08 4.12 -15.06
C PHE A 212 -14.07 5.15 -15.57
N ARG A 213 -13.69 6.42 -15.63
CA ARG A 213 -14.52 7.50 -16.18
C ARG A 213 -14.81 7.28 -17.67
N LEU A 214 -13.79 7.11 -18.49
CA LEU A 214 -13.96 6.94 -19.94
C LEU A 214 -14.65 5.60 -20.27
N ALA A 215 -14.42 4.56 -19.48
CA ALA A 215 -15.16 3.31 -19.62
C ALA A 215 -16.66 3.49 -19.35
N GLY A 216 -17.03 4.30 -18.36
CA GLY A 216 -18.42 4.69 -18.09
C GLY A 216 -19.04 5.52 -19.22
N GLU A 217 -18.22 6.24 -19.99
CA GLU A 217 -18.64 7.02 -21.16
C GLU A 217 -18.60 6.20 -22.47
N GLY A 218 -18.30 4.90 -22.39
CA GLY A 218 -18.37 3.97 -23.53
C GLY A 218 -17.10 3.89 -24.40
N ASP A 219 -15.95 4.43 -23.96
CA ASP A 219 -14.68 4.26 -24.67
C ASP A 219 -14.24 2.79 -24.63
N ALA A 220 -14.16 2.17 -25.82
CA ALA A 220 -13.89 0.73 -25.94
C ALA A 220 -12.53 0.29 -25.39
N MET A 221 -11.49 1.15 -25.52
CA MET A 221 -10.17 0.88 -24.97
C MET A 221 -10.17 0.99 -23.44
N ALA A 222 -10.81 2.02 -22.90
CA ALA A 222 -10.94 2.18 -21.46
C ALA A 222 -11.73 1.03 -20.83
N ILE A 223 -12.78 0.55 -21.48
CA ILE A 223 -13.52 -0.66 -21.07
C ILE A 223 -12.57 -1.86 -21.05
N HIS A 224 -11.81 -2.07 -22.12
CA HIS A 224 -10.86 -3.19 -22.22
C HIS A 224 -9.82 -3.17 -21.10
N LEU A 225 -9.16 -2.04 -20.86
CA LEU A 225 -8.14 -1.89 -19.81
C LEU A 225 -8.72 -2.05 -18.40
N ARG A 226 -9.91 -1.49 -18.16
CA ARG A 226 -10.65 -1.70 -16.90
C ARG A 226 -10.89 -3.18 -16.65
N ASP A 227 -11.43 -3.88 -17.64
CA ASP A 227 -11.84 -5.27 -17.49
C ASP A 227 -10.62 -6.21 -17.33
N GLN A 228 -9.54 -5.97 -18.06
CA GLN A 228 -8.26 -6.66 -17.85
C GLN A 228 -7.73 -6.45 -16.43
N SER A 229 -7.76 -5.21 -15.93
CA SER A 229 -7.27 -4.90 -14.59
C SER A 229 -8.13 -5.55 -13.50
N LEU A 230 -9.45 -5.54 -13.67
CA LEU A 230 -10.39 -6.23 -12.76
C LEU A 230 -10.12 -7.73 -12.72
N GLN A 231 -9.81 -8.36 -13.86
CA GLN A 231 -9.43 -9.78 -13.91
C GLN A 231 -8.10 -10.02 -13.20
N ALA A 232 -7.08 -9.17 -13.44
CA ALA A 232 -5.77 -9.28 -12.81
C ALA A 232 -5.85 -9.14 -11.29
N TRP A 233 -6.61 -8.17 -10.78
CA TRP A 233 -6.83 -7.99 -9.34
C TRP A 233 -7.61 -9.15 -8.72
N SER A 234 -8.59 -9.71 -9.45
CA SER A 234 -9.33 -10.87 -8.99
C SER A 234 -8.45 -12.11 -8.90
N ALA A 235 -7.60 -12.36 -9.90
CA ALA A 235 -6.63 -13.45 -9.87
C ALA A 235 -5.66 -13.31 -8.68
N SER A 236 -5.18 -12.09 -8.43
CA SER A 236 -4.34 -11.80 -7.26
C SER A 236 -5.08 -12.03 -5.93
N ALA A 237 -6.33 -11.59 -5.82
CA ALA A 237 -7.16 -11.82 -4.65
C ALA A 237 -7.35 -13.32 -4.37
N ILE A 238 -7.64 -14.12 -5.40
CA ILE A 238 -7.78 -15.57 -5.29
C ILE A 238 -6.45 -16.22 -4.85
N ASN A 239 -5.33 -15.81 -5.45
CA ASN A 239 -4.02 -16.31 -5.07
C ASN A 239 -3.69 -16.00 -3.59
N LEU A 240 -4.01 -14.80 -3.13
CA LEU A 240 -3.81 -14.41 -1.72
C LEU A 240 -4.72 -15.24 -0.79
N ILE A 241 -5.96 -15.45 -1.16
CA ILE A 241 -6.91 -16.31 -0.41
C ILE A 241 -6.37 -17.73 -0.30
N HIS A 242 -5.95 -18.33 -1.41
CA HIS A 242 -5.40 -19.69 -1.41
C HIS A 242 -4.07 -19.80 -0.65
N ALA A 243 -3.25 -18.73 -0.62
CA ALA A 243 -1.96 -18.76 0.04
C ALA A 243 -2.04 -18.58 1.56
N TYR A 244 -3.05 -17.85 2.07
CA TYR A 244 -3.09 -17.40 3.47
C TYR A 244 -4.37 -17.76 4.21
N ASP A 245 -5.37 -18.34 3.54
CA ASP A 245 -6.64 -18.79 4.14
C ASP A 245 -7.30 -17.75 5.08
N PRO A 246 -7.63 -16.55 4.59
CA PRO A 246 -8.13 -15.47 5.42
C PRO A 246 -9.65 -15.58 5.66
N GLU A 247 -10.10 -15.02 6.79
CA GLU A 247 -11.50 -14.70 7.06
C GLU A 247 -11.93 -13.46 6.27
N ILE A 248 -11.02 -12.46 6.20
CA ILE A 248 -11.29 -11.16 5.59
C ILE A 248 -10.18 -10.79 4.60
N LEU A 249 -10.56 -10.35 3.41
CA LEU A 249 -9.69 -9.64 2.46
C LEU A 249 -10.09 -8.17 2.43
N VAL A 250 -9.19 -7.29 2.88
CA VAL A 250 -9.37 -5.84 2.81
C VAL A 250 -8.74 -5.29 1.53
N LEU A 251 -9.50 -4.56 0.74
CA LEU A 251 -9.05 -3.83 -0.44
C LEU A 251 -8.91 -2.34 -0.11
N THR A 252 -7.74 -1.76 -0.38
CA THR A 252 -7.46 -0.35 -0.08
C THR A 252 -6.54 0.28 -1.14
N GLY A 253 -6.22 1.55 -0.99
CA GLY A 253 -5.35 2.29 -1.92
C GLY A 253 -6.11 3.24 -2.83
N GLY A 254 -5.36 4.04 -3.61
CA GLY A 254 -5.96 5.14 -4.39
C GLY A 254 -6.93 4.70 -5.49
N ILE A 255 -6.74 3.50 -6.05
CA ILE A 255 -7.64 2.95 -7.08
C ILE A 255 -9.03 2.64 -6.51
N MET A 256 -9.14 2.46 -5.19
CA MET A 256 -10.42 2.19 -4.51
C MET A 256 -11.38 3.39 -4.52
N ALA A 257 -11.01 4.54 -5.07
CA ALA A 257 -11.97 5.59 -5.46
C ALA A 257 -13.07 5.05 -6.41
N SER A 258 -12.78 3.94 -7.12
CA SER A 258 -13.74 3.21 -7.97
C SER A 258 -14.26 1.93 -7.30
N SER A 259 -14.26 1.83 -5.97
CA SER A 259 -14.64 0.64 -5.19
C SER A 259 -16.01 0.08 -5.54
N ALA A 260 -16.97 0.94 -5.90
CA ALA A 260 -18.31 0.55 -6.34
C ALA A 260 -18.32 -0.39 -7.57
N HIS A 261 -17.28 -0.33 -8.40
CA HIS A 261 -17.10 -1.25 -9.53
C HIS A 261 -16.19 -2.42 -9.17
N ILE A 262 -15.15 -2.17 -8.37
CA ILE A 262 -14.07 -3.14 -8.07
C ILE A 262 -14.56 -4.23 -7.11
N ILE A 263 -15.15 -3.85 -5.99
CA ILE A 263 -15.55 -4.82 -4.93
C ILE A 263 -16.58 -5.84 -5.43
N PRO A 264 -17.70 -5.45 -6.08
CA PRO A 264 -18.66 -6.42 -6.57
C PRO A 264 -18.07 -7.38 -7.60
N TYR A 265 -17.17 -6.88 -8.45
CA TYR A 265 -16.50 -7.71 -9.46
C TYR A 265 -15.58 -8.74 -8.80
N ILE A 266 -14.65 -8.31 -7.94
CA ILE A 266 -13.70 -9.20 -7.24
C ILE A 266 -14.48 -10.22 -6.39
N ARG A 267 -15.50 -9.79 -5.66
CA ARG A 267 -16.35 -10.69 -4.86
C ARG A 267 -16.94 -11.79 -5.71
N LYS A 268 -17.55 -11.45 -6.86
CA LYS A 268 -18.11 -12.42 -7.79
C LYS A 268 -17.07 -13.41 -8.30
N GLN A 269 -15.86 -12.91 -8.66
CA GLN A 269 -14.78 -13.76 -9.15
C GLN A 269 -14.26 -14.72 -8.06
N VAL A 270 -14.09 -14.23 -6.84
CA VAL A 270 -13.68 -15.03 -5.69
C VAL A 270 -14.74 -16.09 -5.37
N GLU A 271 -16.01 -15.73 -5.28
CA GLU A 271 -17.11 -16.68 -5.03
C GLU A 271 -17.23 -17.76 -6.11
N THR A 272 -16.84 -17.44 -7.35
CA THR A 272 -16.95 -18.38 -8.47
C THR A 272 -15.73 -19.27 -8.61
N HIS A 273 -14.53 -18.76 -8.33
CA HIS A 273 -13.27 -19.40 -8.72
C HIS A 273 -12.33 -19.74 -7.55
N ALA A 274 -12.52 -19.15 -6.37
CA ALA A 274 -11.72 -19.55 -5.22
C ALA A 274 -12.22 -20.89 -4.68
N TRP A 275 -11.29 -21.79 -4.40
CA TRP A 275 -11.62 -23.07 -3.77
C TRP A 275 -11.70 -22.93 -2.26
N THR A 276 -12.87 -22.56 -1.77
CA THR A 276 -13.17 -22.33 -0.36
C THR A 276 -14.37 -23.17 0.10
N PRO A 277 -14.22 -24.52 0.21
CA PRO A 277 -15.33 -25.41 0.52
C PRO A 277 -15.94 -25.19 1.92
N TRP A 278 -15.25 -24.48 2.79
CA TRP A 278 -15.71 -24.12 4.13
C TRP A 278 -16.63 -22.90 4.17
N GLY A 279 -16.73 -22.11 3.09
CA GLY A 279 -17.57 -20.91 3.04
C GLY A 279 -16.99 -19.78 2.21
N LYS A 280 -17.44 -18.56 2.48
CA LYS A 280 -17.05 -17.36 1.75
C LYS A 280 -16.02 -16.55 2.55
N VAL A 281 -15.00 -16.03 1.85
CA VAL A 281 -14.12 -15.00 2.38
C VAL A 281 -14.84 -13.64 2.30
N ASP A 282 -14.83 -12.89 3.38
CA ASP A 282 -15.45 -11.57 3.42
C ASP A 282 -14.53 -10.51 2.77
N ILE A 283 -14.99 -9.91 1.68
CA ILE A 283 -14.23 -8.89 0.95
C ILE A 283 -14.76 -7.51 1.34
N ARG A 284 -13.90 -6.72 1.98
CA ARG A 284 -14.23 -5.40 2.52
C ARG A 284 -13.37 -4.30 1.90
N GLU A 285 -13.95 -3.12 1.80
CA GLU A 285 -13.17 -1.89 1.56
C GLU A 285 -12.48 -1.45 2.85
N GLY A 286 -11.25 -0.94 2.74
CA GLY A 286 -10.54 -0.34 3.87
C GLY A 286 -11.29 0.90 4.39
N LYS A 287 -11.39 1.01 5.71
CA LYS A 287 -12.02 2.16 6.38
C LYS A 287 -11.19 3.43 6.28
N PHE A 288 -9.86 3.27 6.21
CA PHE A 288 -8.91 4.38 6.29
C PHE A 288 -8.01 4.46 5.04
N PRO A 289 -8.55 4.68 3.82
CA PRO A 289 -7.79 4.57 2.58
C PRO A 289 -6.57 5.51 2.51
N ALA A 290 -6.60 6.62 3.25
CA ALA A 290 -5.52 7.60 3.28
C ALA A 290 -4.63 7.52 4.53
N THR A 291 -5.09 6.92 5.62
CA THR A 291 -4.47 7.06 6.95
C THR A 291 -4.22 5.74 7.68
N ALA A 292 -4.64 4.59 7.12
CA ALA A 292 -4.43 3.28 7.73
C ALA A 292 -2.97 3.05 8.16
N ALA A 293 -2.00 3.41 7.30
CA ALA A 293 -0.58 3.24 7.63
C ALA A 293 -0.11 4.14 8.78
N LEU A 294 -0.68 5.34 8.95
CA LEU A 294 -0.39 6.21 10.11
C LEU A 294 -0.94 5.60 11.40
N LEU A 295 -2.16 5.11 11.39
CA LEU A 295 -2.78 4.43 12.54
C LEU A 295 -2.03 3.14 12.88
N GLY A 296 -1.66 2.36 11.87
CA GLY A 296 -0.95 1.10 12.06
C GLY A 296 0.47 1.27 12.60
N ILE A 297 1.22 2.26 12.12
CA ILE A 297 2.56 2.51 12.67
C ILE A 297 2.48 3.11 14.08
N ALA A 298 1.46 3.91 14.39
CA ALA A 298 1.20 4.36 15.76
C ALA A 298 0.86 3.19 16.69
N HIS A 299 0.13 2.18 16.20
CA HIS A 299 -0.09 0.94 16.94
C HIS A 299 1.24 0.21 17.26
N VAL A 300 2.18 0.17 16.30
CA VAL A 300 3.52 -0.40 16.53
C VAL A 300 4.27 0.38 17.61
N VAL A 301 4.22 1.71 17.60
CA VAL A 301 4.86 2.57 18.62
C VAL A 301 4.31 2.29 20.01
N ASN A 302 2.99 2.10 20.13
CA ASN A 302 2.33 1.95 21.43
C ASN A 302 2.42 0.53 22.03
N ASN A 303 2.85 -0.48 21.24
CA ASN A 303 2.88 -1.89 21.67
C ASN A 303 4.24 -2.57 21.41
N GLY A 304 5.26 -1.81 21.02
CA GLY A 304 6.61 -2.30 20.68
C GLY A 304 7.67 -1.91 21.71
#